data_120f953d85b811bd68352b86b3306a24
#
_entry.id   120f953d85b811bd68352b86b3306a24
#
_cell.length_a   1.000
_cell.length_b   1.000
_cell.length_c   1.000
_cell.angle_alpha   90.00
_cell.angle_beta   90.00
_cell.angle_gamma   90.00
#
_symmetry.space_group_name_H-M   'P 1'
#
loop_
_entity.id
_entity.type
_entity.pdbx_description
1 polymer ?
#
loop_
_entity_poly.entity_id
_entity_poly.type
_entity_poly.pdbx_seq_one_letter_code
_entity_poly.pdbx_strand_id
1 'polypeptide(L)'
;MKNGTFVLDAHTGFWDASPQHTKNRFGDAFIETFYAFHKGFNPPDPKWTMPYETVFRKVDPDWYFEEMFVKGEADVAILSTQVLLDLYHTGFVNPTRNAQLTARAPARLIPLGGVDPRMPHAVAEVERQITELGMRGFKWYTAEWRDASRGWKANDPMVFPLYEKCIELGVKNMHFHKGPAVEPLRLEHFDVRDLDEPAWLYPELNFIVDHVGLPRLDDFCWMAARCPNIYGSLAVALAFIHNQPRFFANVMANLLFWIGPDRIIYGTDFPIWHPHWQLDDFMAMELPDDLKEEYKVDLTPESKHKIVGGNIARLYGIDIERTLTQIEDDEFAQRRKAYLASQPATETGVAGTVSR
;
A
#
# COMPACT_ATOMS: atom_id res chain seq x y z
N MET A 1 -12.07 9.22 -11.00
CA MET A 1 -11.11 8.94 -12.11
C MET A 1 -10.19 10.13 -12.32
N LYS A 2 -8.90 9.88 -12.45
CA LYS A 2 -7.90 10.89 -12.87
C LYS A 2 -7.70 10.79 -14.38
N ASN A 3 -8.08 11.83 -15.12
CA ASN A 3 -7.93 11.86 -16.60
C ASN A 3 -8.45 10.59 -17.32
N GLY A 4 -9.61 10.06 -16.89
CA GLY A 4 -10.16 8.82 -17.44
C GLY A 4 -9.58 7.52 -16.89
N THR A 5 -8.59 7.57 -15.97
CA THR A 5 -7.99 6.41 -15.33
C THR A 5 -8.72 6.07 -14.03
N PHE A 6 -9.11 4.80 -13.86
CA PHE A 6 -9.57 4.29 -12.57
C PHE A 6 -8.39 4.21 -11.60
N VAL A 7 -8.54 4.81 -10.42
CA VAL A 7 -7.49 4.90 -9.40
C VAL A 7 -7.85 4.01 -8.22
N LEU A 8 -7.09 2.92 -8.04
CA LEU A 8 -7.19 2.05 -6.87
C LEU A 8 -5.87 2.04 -6.11
N ASP A 9 -5.87 2.68 -4.94
CA ASP A 9 -4.71 2.68 -4.05
C ASP A 9 -4.65 1.37 -3.28
N ALA A 10 -3.64 0.57 -3.57
CA ALA A 10 -3.52 -0.78 -3.00
C ALA A 10 -2.92 -0.82 -1.59
N HIS A 11 -2.49 0.32 -1.04
CA HIS A 11 -1.84 0.34 0.27
C HIS A 11 -2.10 1.62 1.03
N THR A 12 -3.05 1.57 1.97
CA THR A 12 -3.36 2.68 2.86
C THR A 12 -3.48 2.21 4.30
N GLY A 13 -3.23 3.09 5.27
CA GLY A 13 -3.29 2.79 6.69
C GLY A 13 -4.35 3.60 7.43
N PHE A 14 -5.00 2.97 8.41
CA PHE A 14 -5.96 3.62 9.30
C PHE A 14 -5.60 3.32 10.76
N TRP A 15 -4.47 3.89 11.21
CA TRP A 15 -3.85 3.54 12.48
C TRP A 15 -4.31 4.37 13.67
N ASP A 16 -4.02 3.81 14.85
CA ASP A 16 -4.10 4.51 16.13
C ASP A 16 -2.80 4.27 16.92
N ALA A 17 -1.97 5.28 17.01
CA ALA A 17 -0.77 5.34 17.84
C ALA A 17 -0.90 6.45 18.90
N SER A 18 -2.13 6.75 19.33
CA SER A 18 -2.36 7.70 20.40
C SER A 18 -1.69 7.26 21.70
N PRO A 19 -1.32 8.18 22.61
CA PRO A 19 -0.66 7.84 23.87
C PRO A 19 -1.43 6.81 24.71
N GLN A 20 -2.76 6.85 24.67
CA GLN A 20 -3.62 5.91 25.39
C GLN A 20 -3.62 4.50 24.77
N HIS A 21 -3.27 4.40 23.49
CA HIS A 21 -3.25 3.15 22.76
C HIS A 21 -1.86 2.52 22.68
N THR A 22 -0.81 3.31 22.81
CA THR A 22 0.59 2.88 22.85
C THR A 22 0.90 2.20 24.17
N LYS A 23 1.47 1.00 24.14
CA LYS A 23 1.80 0.22 25.34
C LYS A 23 3.12 0.61 26.01
N ASN A 24 4.08 1.05 25.20
CA ASN A 24 5.46 1.28 25.64
C ASN A 24 6.21 2.19 24.66
N ARG A 25 7.41 2.62 25.10
CA ARG A 25 8.30 3.50 24.29
C ARG A 25 8.63 3.00 22.90
N PHE A 26 8.53 1.71 22.64
CA PHE A 26 8.85 1.14 21.33
C PHE A 26 7.70 1.37 20.34
N GLY A 27 6.45 1.45 20.83
CA GLY A 27 5.33 1.91 20.02
C GLY A 27 5.46 3.39 19.64
N ASP A 28 5.97 4.23 20.56
CA ASP A 28 6.28 5.63 20.23
C ASP A 28 7.39 5.71 19.17
N ALA A 29 8.50 4.97 19.33
CA ALA A 29 9.59 4.93 18.33
C ALA A 29 9.09 4.50 16.94
N PHE A 30 8.15 3.54 16.89
CA PHE A 30 7.58 3.06 15.62
C PHE A 30 6.84 4.18 14.86
N ILE A 31 5.94 4.89 15.53
CA ILE A 31 5.20 6.00 14.87
C ILE A 31 6.09 7.23 14.61
N GLU A 32 7.10 7.48 15.42
CA GLU A 32 8.10 8.53 15.20
C GLU A 32 8.92 8.27 13.94
N THR A 33 9.26 7.00 13.65
CA THR A 33 9.93 6.61 12.40
C THR A 33 9.05 6.90 11.19
N PHE A 34 7.75 6.57 11.26
CA PHE A 34 6.80 6.93 10.19
C PHE A 34 6.74 8.44 9.97
N TYR A 35 6.74 9.21 11.06
CA TYR A 35 6.73 10.67 10.95
C TYR A 35 8.05 11.23 10.41
N ALA A 36 9.17 10.60 10.71
CA ALA A 36 10.45 10.96 10.09
C ALA A 36 10.43 10.72 8.58
N PHE A 37 9.86 9.59 8.13
CA PHE A 37 9.65 9.33 6.70
C PHE A 37 8.70 10.34 6.07
N HIS A 38 7.58 10.65 6.73
CA HIS A 38 6.65 11.68 6.32
C HIS A 38 7.38 13.00 6.01
N LYS A 39 8.15 13.52 6.97
CA LYS A 39 8.88 14.77 6.81
C LYS A 39 10.01 14.69 5.78
N GLY A 40 10.69 13.54 5.69
CA GLY A 40 11.89 13.38 4.87
C GLY A 40 11.62 13.24 3.37
N PHE A 41 10.41 12.78 2.99
CA PHE A 41 10.10 12.45 1.59
C PHE A 41 8.94 13.24 0.98
N ASN A 42 8.19 14.01 1.77
CA ASN A 42 7.19 14.91 1.20
C ASN A 42 7.83 16.03 0.37
N PRO A 43 7.12 16.52 -0.65
CA PRO A 43 7.46 17.80 -1.28
C PRO A 43 7.54 18.92 -0.23
N PRO A 44 8.38 19.95 -0.44
CA PRO A 44 8.61 21.00 0.54
C PRO A 44 7.42 21.96 0.75
N ASP A 45 6.27 21.70 0.15
CA ASP A 45 5.04 22.47 0.32
C ASP A 45 4.39 22.12 1.68
N PRO A 46 4.19 23.12 2.57
CA PRO A 46 3.59 22.90 3.90
C PRO A 46 2.21 22.22 3.89
N LYS A 47 1.44 22.35 2.80
CA LYS A 47 0.13 21.69 2.66
C LYS A 47 0.19 20.15 2.76
N TRP A 48 1.36 19.56 2.46
CA TRP A 48 1.57 18.12 2.55
C TRP A 48 2.09 17.65 3.91
N THR A 49 2.40 18.58 4.83
CA THR A 49 2.91 18.23 6.16
C THR A 49 1.78 18.13 7.16
N MET A 50 1.60 16.95 7.75
CA MET A 50 0.60 16.69 8.76
C MET A 50 1.12 16.99 10.17
N PRO A 51 0.30 17.62 11.04
CA PRO A 51 0.65 17.80 12.45
C PRO A 51 0.76 16.43 13.16
N TYR A 52 1.87 16.21 13.86
CA TYR A 52 2.16 14.93 14.51
C TYR A 52 1.10 14.52 15.54
N GLU A 53 0.83 15.41 16.52
CA GLU A 53 -0.01 15.06 17.67
C GLU A 53 -1.50 14.93 17.36
N THR A 54 -2.00 15.69 16.40
CA THR A 54 -3.44 15.79 16.14
C THR A 54 -3.92 14.94 14.97
N VAL A 55 -3.05 14.65 14.00
CA VAL A 55 -3.42 13.93 12.78
C VAL A 55 -2.60 12.66 12.62
N PHE A 56 -1.25 12.75 12.74
CA PHE A 56 -0.39 11.65 12.36
C PHE A 56 -0.43 10.50 13.38
N ARG A 57 -0.47 10.77 14.68
CA ARG A 57 -0.55 9.73 15.72
C ARG A 57 -1.86 8.95 15.70
N LYS A 58 -2.95 9.55 15.25
CA LYS A 58 -4.25 8.89 15.18
C LYS A 58 -5.02 9.38 13.97
N VAL A 59 -5.25 8.50 13.02
CA VAL A 59 -6.02 8.82 11.82
C VAL A 59 -7.49 8.91 12.17
N ASP A 60 -8.08 10.09 11.91
CA ASP A 60 -9.52 10.32 12.04
C ASP A 60 -10.27 9.79 10.81
N PRO A 61 -11.43 9.13 10.97
CA PRO A 61 -12.18 8.59 9.84
C PRO A 61 -12.62 9.64 8.81
N ASP A 62 -13.12 10.80 9.26
CA ASP A 62 -13.64 11.82 8.34
C ASP A 62 -12.49 12.51 7.61
N TRP A 63 -11.37 12.73 8.31
CA TRP A 63 -10.13 13.20 7.72
C TRP A 63 -9.60 12.20 6.67
N TYR A 64 -9.60 10.87 6.98
CA TYR A 64 -9.18 9.83 6.04
C TYR A 64 -9.99 9.90 4.73
N PHE A 65 -11.31 9.98 4.84
CA PHE A 65 -12.20 10.06 3.67
C PHE A 65 -11.98 11.35 2.87
N GLU A 66 -11.80 12.48 3.56
CA GLU A 66 -11.54 13.77 2.89
C GLU A 66 -10.24 13.72 2.10
N GLU A 67 -9.13 13.31 2.73
CA GLU A 67 -7.83 13.32 2.08
C GLU A 67 -7.71 12.24 0.99
N MET A 68 -8.33 11.07 1.17
CA MET A 68 -8.23 9.97 0.21
C MET A 68 -9.14 10.16 -1.01
N PHE A 69 -10.43 10.46 -0.80
CA PHE A 69 -11.43 10.41 -1.87
C PHE A 69 -11.85 11.79 -2.39
N VAL A 70 -11.68 12.85 -1.61
CA VAL A 70 -12.01 14.20 -2.05
C VAL A 70 -10.80 14.90 -2.62
N LYS A 71 -9.69 14.95 -1.88
CA LYS A 71 -8.46 15.64 -2.28
C LYS A 71 -7.44 14.73 -2.97
N GLY A 72 -7.39 13.45 -2.60
CA GLY A 72 -6.39 12.48 -3.05
C GLY A 72 -6.70 11.78 -4.37
N GLU A 73 -7.91 11.97 -4.89
CA GLU A 73 -8.34 11.48 -6.20
C GLU A 73 -8.45 9.95 -6.37
N ALA A 74 -8.34 9.15 -5.29
CA ALA A 74 -8.61 7.72 -5.36
C ALA A 74 -10.10 7.44 -5.61
N ASP A 75 -10.38 6.44 -6.43
CA ASP A 75 -11.73 5.91 -6.60
C ASP A 75 -12.03 4.83 -5.55
N VAL A 76 -11.05 3.95 -5.31
CA VAL A 76 -11.09 2.88 -4.29
C VAL A 76 -9.76 2.82 -3.56
N ALA A 77 -9.76 2.38 -2.30
CA ALA A 77 -8.55 2.18 -1.51
C ALA A 77 -8.57 0.85 -0.74
N ILE A 78 -7.40 0.23 -0.58
CA ILE A 78 -7.22 -0.98 0.23
C ILE A 78 -6.66 -0.57 1.60
N LEU A 79 -7.36 -0.98 2.66
CA LEU A 79 -6.97 -0.76 4.05
C LEU A 79 -6.05 -1.89 4.52
N SER A 80 -4.77 -1.61 4.65
CA SER A 80 -3.78 -2.52 5.24
C SER A 80 -4.02 -2.73 6.73
N THR A 81 -3.57 -3.86 7.27
CA THR A 81 -3.58 -4.17 8.71
C THR A 81 -2.15 -4.40 9.20
N GLN A 82 -1.83 -3.91 10.39
CA GLN A 82 -0.55 -4.15 11.06
C GLN A 82 -0.81 -4.47 12.53
N VAL A 83 -0.55 -5.73 12.90
CA VAL A 83 -1.00 -6.26 14.19
C VAL A 83 -0.23 -5.61 15.35
N LEU A 84 1.08 -5.80 15.48
CA LEU A 84 1.97 -5.18 16.46
C LEU A 84 1.37 -5.09 17.89
N LEU A 85 0.79 -6.21 18.38
CA LEU A 85 0.06 -6.25 19.66
C LEU A 85 0.93 -5.99 20.89
N ASP A 86 2.24 -6.17 20.81
CA ASP A 86 3.14 -5.87 21.94
C ASP A 86 3.49 -4.36 22.01
N LEU A 87 3.26 -3.62 20.94
CA LEU A 87 3.45 -2.17 20.88
C LEU A 87 2.16 -1.39 21.15
N TYR A 88 1.01 -1.93 20.75
CA TYR A 88 -0.30 -1.27 20.80
C TYR A 88 -1.38 -2.19 21.39
N HIS A 89 -2.34 -1.64 22.14
CA HIS A 89 -3.33 -2.42 22.90
C HIS A 89 -4.21 -3.33 22.03
N THR A 90 -4.65 -2.85 20.86
CA THR A 90 -5.50 -3.61 19.92
C THR A 90 -4.88 -3.76 18.53
N GLY A 91 -3.59 -3.47 18.42
CA GLY A 91 -2.84 -3.43 17.16
C GLY A 91 -2.72 -2.02 16.58
N PHE A 92 -1.63 -1.77 15.85
CA PHE A 92 -1.37 -0.47 15.23
C PHE A 92 -2.45 -0.11 14.19
N VAL A 93 -2.71 -1.01 13.26
CA VAL A 93 -3.89 -0.97 12.39
C VAL A 93 -4.74 -2.20 12.67
N ASN A 94 -5.89 -1.98 13.28
CA ASN A 94 -6.75 -3.03 13.78
C ASN A 94 -7.75 -3.51 12.72
N PRO A 95 -7.89 -4.82 12.43
CA PRO A 95 -8.81 -5.32 11.42
C PRO A 95 -10.29 -4.99 11.72
N THR A 96 -10.70 -4.97 12.98
CA THR A 96 -12.08 -4.60 13.35
C THR A 96 -12.36 -3.12 13.02
N ARG A 97 -11.40 -2.21 13.27
CA ARG A 97 -11.55 -0.80 12.88
C ARG A 97 -11.57 -0.63 11.36
N ASN A 98 -10.78 -1.41 10.62
CA ASN A 98 -10.83 -1.42 9.16
C ASN A 98 -12.21 -1.87 8.65
N ALA A 99 -12.80 -2.92 9.23
CA ALA A 99 -14.15 -3.36 8.89
C ALA A 99 -15.20 -2.27 9.18
N GLN A 100 -15.10 -1.59 10.33
CA GLN A 100 -15.98 -0.47 10.69
C GLN A 100 -15.85 0.71 9.73
N LEU A 101 -14.64 1.07 9.33
CA LEU A 101 -14.43 2.13 8.35
C LEU A 101 -14.98 1.73 6.98
N THR A 102 -14.74 0.49 6.55
CA THR A 102 -15.27 -0.07 5.29
C THR A 102 -16.80 -0.03 5.26
N ALA A 103 -17.47 -0.32 6.37
CA ALA A 103 -18.94 -0.26 6.46
C ALA A 103 -19.51 1.13 6.19
N ARG A 104 -18.72 2.21 6.36
CA ARG A 104 -19.13 3.59 6.04
C ARG A 104 -19.07 3.89 4.53
N ALA A 105 -18.19 3.20 3.79
CA ALA A 105 -17.98 3.41 2.36
C ALA A 105 -17.66 2.09 1.63
N PRO A 106 -18.59 1.11 1.59
CA PRO A 106 -18.30 -0.26 1.14
C PRO A 106 -17.99 -0.36 -0.36
N ALA A 107 -18.38 0.63 -1.17
CA ALA A 107 -18.03 0.69 -2.59
C ALA A 107 -16.61 1.28 -2.82
N ARG A 108 -16.03 1.90 -1.81
CA ARG A 108 -14.73 2.60 -1.90
C ARG A 108 -13.61 1.96 -1.11
N LEU A 109 -13.91 1.05 -0.18
CA LEU A 109 -12.89 0.46 0.69
C LEU A 109 -12.88 -1.06 0.59
N ILE A 110 -11.67 -1.61 0.60
CA ILE A 110 -11.40 -3.04 0.64
C ILE A 110 -10.56 -3.31 1.90
N PRO A 111 -11.11 -4.00 2.91
CA PRO A 111 -10.36 -4.28 4.13
C PRO A 111 -9.46 -5.50 3.98
N LEU A 112 -8.22 -5.39 4.46
CA LEU A 112 -7.33 -6.52 4.67
C LEU A 112 -7.37 -6.97 6.13
N GLY A 113 -7.31 -8.27 6.33
CA GLY A 113 -7.04 -8.88 7.60
C GLY A 113 -5.55 -8.83 7.96
N GLY A 114 -5.24 -9.20 9.18
CA GLY A 114 -3.87 -9.38 9.65
C GLY A 114 -3.83 -10.22 10.91
N VAL A 115 -2.92 -11.18 10.95
CA VAL A 115 -2.75 -12.11 12.06
C VAL A 115 -1.26 -12.34 12.29
N ASP A 116 -0.82 -12.31 13.54
CA ASP A 116 0.49 -12.85 13.91
C ASP A 116 0.35 -14.38 14.00
N PRO A 117 1.06 -15.17 13.17
CA PRO A 117 0.93 -16.62 13.14
C PRO A 117 1.32 -17.29 14.48
N ARG A 118 1.99 -16.57 15.37
CA ARG A 118 2.36 -17.06 16.71
C ARG A 118 1.26 -16.89 17.76
N MET A 119 0.14 -16.25 17.39
CA MET A 119 -1.01 -16.11 18.28
C MET A 119 -1.68 -17.48 18.53
N PRO A 120 -2.16 -17.73 19.75
CA PRO A 120 -3.08 -18.84 19.97
C PRO A 120 -4.28 -18.74 19.01
N HIS A 121 -4.63 -19.87 18.38
CA HIS A 121 -5.79 -19.92 17.48
C HIS A 121 -5.68 -19.03 16.22
N ALA A 122 -4.46 -18.77 15.71
CA ALA A 122 -4.22 -17.91 14.53
C ALA A 122 -5.08 -18.32 13.31
N VAL A 123 -5.26 -19.62 13.05
CA VAL A 123 -6.11 -20.13 11.96
C VAL A 123 -7.58 -19.76 12.16
N ALA A 124 -8.11 -19.94 13.38
CA ALA A 124 -9.47 -19.53 13.68
C ALA A 124 -9.68 -18.01 13.60
N GLU A 125 -8.65 -17.23 13.91
CA GLU A 125 -8.69 -15.77 13.74
C GLU A 125 -8.72 -15.36 12.27
N VAL A 126 -7.98 -16.05 11.38
CA VAL A 126 -8.09 -15.85 9.93
C VAL A 126 -9.53 -16.13 9.47
N GLU A 127 -10.11 -17.27 9.87
CA GLU A 127 -11.48 -17.62 9.53
C GLU A 127 -12.49 -16.57 10.02
N ARG A 128 -12.37 -16.14 11.28
CA ARG A 128 -13.23 -15.10 11.86
C ARG A 128 -13.15 -13.79 11.09
N GLN A 129 -11.93 -13.36 10.74
CA GLN A 129 -11.73 -12.10 9.99
C GLN A 129 -12.36 -12.18 8.60
N ILE A 130 -12.32 -13.32 7.93
CA ILE A 130 -12.96 -13.50 6.62
C ILE A 130 -14.48 -13.55 6.77
N THR A 131 -14.99 -14.37 7.66
CA THR A 131 -16.43 -14.67 7.74
C THR A 131 -17.24 -13.61 8.47
N GLU A 132 -16.69 -13.00 9.53
CA GLU A 132 -17.40 -12.02 10.37
C GLU A 132 -17.05 -10.58 10.01
N LEU A 133 -15.81 -10.28 9.61
CA LEU A 133 -15.35 -8.93 9.30
C LEU A 133 -15.29 -8.64 7.79
N GLY A 134 -15.48 -9.64 6.94
CA GLY A 134 -15.52 -9.48 5.49
C GLY A 134 -14.16 -9.14 4.86
N MET A 135 -13.05 -9.63 5.45
CA MET A 135 -11.72 -9.39 4.91
C MET A 135 -11.56 -10.03 3.54
N ARG A 136 -11.02 -9.28 2.57
CA ARG A 136 -10.88 -9.68 1.17
C ARG A 136 -9.45 -10.04 0.76
N GLY A 137 -8.51 -9.93 1.67
CA GLY A 137 -7.09 -10.25 1.56
C GLY A 137 -6.45 -10.18 2.94
N PHE A 138 -5.18 -10.47 3.02
CA PHE A 138 -4.42 -10.35 4.26
C PHE A 138 -3.17 -9.52 4.06
N LYS A 139 -2.85 -8.68 5.05
CA LYS A 139 -1.56 -8.01 5.20
C LYS A 139 -0.73 -8.77 6.22
N TRP A 140 0.39 -9.29 5.75
CA TRP A 140 1.37 -10.00 6.57
C TRP A 140 2.52 -9.05 6.91
N TYR A 141 2.62 -8.68 8.17
CA TYR A 141 3.68 -7.85 8.69
C TYR A 141 4.67 -8.74 9.45
N THR A 142 5.69 -9.23 8.74
CA THR A 142 6.62 -10.26 9.25
C THR A 142 7.59 -9.75 10.30
N ALA A 143 7.77 -8.43 10.41
CA ALA A 143 8.64 -7.77 11.37
C ALA A 143 7.89 -7.36 12.64
N GLU A 144 7.45 -8.33 13.41
CA GLU A 144 6.69 -8.11 14.64
C GLU A 144 7.58 -7.85 15.87
N TRP A 145 6.98 -7.28 16.91
CA TRP A 145 7.57 -7.16 18.24
C TRP A 145 6.90 -8.14 19.19
N ARG A 146 7.72 -8.91 19.92
CA ARG A 146 7.25 -9.80 20.97
C ARG A 146 8.35 -9.94 22.02
N ASP A 147 8.26 -9.19 23.14
CA ASP A 147 9.29 -9.03 24.19
C ASP A 147 10.65 -8.52 23.66
N ALA A 148 10.81 -8.48 22.38
CA ALA A 148 11.90 -7.93 21.58
C ALA A 148 11.49 -7.97 20.11
N SER A 149 12.29 -7.37 19.21
CA SER A 149 12.06 -7.55 17.78
C SER A 149 12.30 -9.03 17.38
N ARG A 150 11.23 -9.78 17.32
CA ARG A 150 11.17 -11.22 17.01
C ARG A 150 10.12 -11.48 15.96
N GLY A 151 10.41 -11.05 14.73
CA GLY A 151 9.57 -11.35 13.60
C GLY A 151 9.51 -12.84 13.27
N TRP A 152 8.88 -13.14 12.18
CA TRP A 152 8.74 -14.47 11.61
C TRP A 152 9.01 -14.38 10.10
N LYS A 153 9.07 -15.51 9.43
CA LYS A 153 9.29 -15.58 7.98
C LYS A 153 8.04 -16.06 7.26
N ALA A 154 7.84 -15.60 6.04
CA ALA A 154 6.71 -16.03 5.20
C ALA A 154 6.72 -17.53 4.93
N ASN A 155 7.89 -18.17 4.96
CA ASN A 155 8.07 -19.62 4.80
C ASN A 155 8.21 -20.40 6.11
N ASP A 156 7.91 -19.80 7.26
CA ASP A 156 7.84 -20.57 8.51
C ASP A 156 6.66 -21.56 8.44
N PRO A 157 6.87 -22.84 8.82
CA PRO A 157 5.80 -23.86 8.73
C PRO A 157 4.51 -23.49 9.50
N MET A 158 4.59 -22.64 10.50
CA MET A 158 3.39 -22.19 11.25
C MET A 158 2.49 -21.26 10.42
N VAL A 159 2.99 -20.68 9.31
CA VAL A 159 2.22 -19.78 8.44
C VAL A 159 1.38 -20.56 7.42
N PHE A 160 1.83 -21.73 7.00
CA PHE A 160 1.20 -22.52 5.94
C PHE A 160 -0.28 -22.86 6.22
N PRO A 161 -0.68 -23.27 7.44
CA PRO A 161 -2.09 -23.48 7.75
C PRO A 161 -2.97 -22.21 7.60
N LEU A 162 -2.37 -21.00 7.71
CA LEU A 162 -3.08 -19.75 7.50
C LEU A 162 -3.31 -19.50 5.99
N TYR A 163 -2.33 -19.82 5.15
CA TYR A 163 -2.50 -19.78 3.69
C TYR A 163 -3.56 -20.76 3.22
N GLU A 164 -3.51 -22.00 3.72
CA GLU A 164 -4.49 -23.05 3.43
C GLU A 164 -5.91 -22.62 3.83
N LYS A 165 -6.07 -21.99 4.99
CA LYS A 165 -7.36 -21.45 5.43
C LYS A 165 -7.85 -20.31 4.53
N CYS A 166 -6.96 -19.44 4.07
CA CYS A 166 -7.32 -18.40 3.10
C CYS A 166 -7.79 -19.01 1.77
N ILE A 167 -7.10 -20.03 1.26
CA ILE A 167 -7.50 -20.76 0.04
C ILE A 167 -8.85 -21.42 0.22
N GLU A 168 -9.06 -22.14 1.34
CA GLU A 168 -10.33 -22.82 1.67
C GLU A 168 -11.51 -21.84 1.63
N LEU A 169 -11.30 -20.61 2.12
CA LEU A 169 -12.34 -19.57 2.19
C LEU A 169 -12.35 -18.64 0.94
N GLY A 170 -11.56 -18.94 -0.09
CA GLY A 170 -11.55 -18.20 -1.36
C GLY A 170 -10.83 -16.85 -1.32
N VAL A 171 -10.07 -16.54 -0.26
CA VAL A 171 -9.26 -15.33 -0.14
C VAL A 171 -7.87 -15.59 -0.67
N LYS A 172 -7.48 -14.89 -1.74
CA LYS A 172 -6.27 -15.20 -2.50
C LYS A 172 -5.17 -14.14 -2.44
N ASN A 173 -5.48 -12.92 -2.01
CA ASN A 173 -4.54 -11.80 -2.08
C ASN A 173 -3.80 -11.62 -0.76
N MET A 174 -2.48 -11.88 -0.80
CA MET A 174 -1.58 -11.86 0.35
C MET A 174 -0.57 -10.72 0.19
N HIS A 175 -0.77 -9.62 0.91
CA HIS A 175 0.14 -8.48 0.92
C HIS A 175 1.23 -8.67 1.97
N PHE A 176 2.48 -8.57 1.58
CA PHE A 176 3.62 -8.72 2.48
C PHE A 176 4.42 -7.44 2.58
N HIS A 177 4.63 -6.98 3.80
CA HIS A 177 5.59 -5.91 4.05
C HIS A 177 7.02 -6.44 3.89
N LYS A 178 7.67 -6.10 2.78
CA LYS A 178 9.06 -6.44 2.48
C LYS A 178 9.75 -5.22 1.91
N GLY A 179 10.42 -4.46 2.77
CA GLY A 179 10.96 -3.18 2.34
C GLY A 179 11.70 -2.45 3.44
N PRO A 180 11.60 -1.13 3.53
CA PRO A 180 12.30 -0.34 4.53
C PRO A 180 11.98 -0.80 5.94
N ALA A 181 13.02 -0.95 6.74
CA ALA A 181 12.88 -1.29 8.15
C ALA A 181 12.33 -0.09 8.93
N VAL A 182 11.47 -0.37 9.88
CA VAL A 182 10.86 0.61 10.79
C VAL A 182 11.33 0.32 12.21
N GLU A 183 11.89 1.32 12.89
CA GLU A 183 12.31 1.16 14.29
C GLU A 183 11.10 0.83 15.19
N PRO A 184 11.28 -0.02 16.19
CA PRO A 184 12.54 -0.69 16.62
C PRO A 184 12.73 -2.09 16.02
N LEU A 185 12.09 -2.41 14.89
CA LEU A 185 12.04 -3.74 14.31
C LEU A 185 13.33 -4.09 13.55
N ARG A 186 13.73 -5.36 13.58
CA ARG A 186 14.96 -5.83 12.94
C ARG A 186 14.84 -5.93 11.43
N LEU A 187 15.87 -5.47 10.74
CA LEU A 187 15.97 -5.49 9.28
C LEU A 187 15.78 -6.88 8.66
N GLU A 188 16.25 -7.93 9.31
CA GLU A 188 16.18 -9.30 8.80
C GLU A 188 14.76 -9.81 8.51
N HIS A 189 13.73 -9.25 9.21
CA HIS A 189 12.33 -9.62 9.02
C HIS A 189 11.66 -8.92 7.82
N PHE A 190 12.35 -7.95 7.22
CA PHE A 190 11.91 -7.26 6.02
C PHE A 190 12.49 -7.85 4.73
N ASP A 191 13.27 -8.93 4.83
CA ASP A 191 13.88 -9.61 3.69
C ASP A 191 12.82 -10.28 2.81
N VAL A 192 12.90 -10.03 1.50
CA VAL A 192 11.92 -10.52 0.52
C VAL A 192 12.09 -12.01 0.18
N ARG A 193 13.28 -12.56 0.40
CA ARG A 193 13.66 -13.91 -0.07
C ARG A 193 12.87 -15.04 0.59
N ASP A 194 12.24 -14.80 1.73
CA ASP A 194 11.39 -15.79 2.41
C ASP A 194 10.04 -16.05 1.69
N LEU A 195 9.73 -15.27 0.65
CA LEU A 195 8.54 -15.47 -0.19
C LEU A 195 8.75 -16.47 -1.33
N ASP A 196 9.99 -16.84 -1.64
CA ASP A 196 10.31 -17.72 -2.77
C ASP A 196 9.59 -19.08 -2.65
N GLU A 197 9.72 -19.72 -1.50
CA GLU A 197 9.12 -21.05 -1.27
C GLU A 197 7.58 -21.01 -1.21
N PRO A 198 6.93 -20.10 -0.43
CA PRO A 198 5.47 -20.02 -0.42
C PRO A 198 4.85 -19.73 -1.78
N ALA A 199 5.46 -18.86 -2.58
CA ALA A 199 4.96 -18.54 -3.92
C ALA A 199 4.95 -19.77 -4.83
N TRP A 200 5.86 -20.69 -4.61
CA TRP A 200 5.97 -21.94 -5.37
C TRP A 200 5.00 -23.00 -4.85
N LEU A 201 4.84 -23.10 -3.52
CA LEU A 201 3.98 -24.09 -2.87
C LEU A 201 2.48 -23.76 -3.02
N TYR A 202 2.14 -22.49 -3.11
CA TYR A 202 0.75 -21.99 -3.15
C TYR A 202 0.49 -21.16 -4.42
N PRO A 203 0.48 -21.80 -5.62
CA PRO A 203 0.27 -21.10 -6.88
C PRO A 203 -1.13 -20.45 -7.02
N GLU A 204 -2.10 -20.85 -6.17
CA GLU A 204 -3.43 -20.28 -6.11
C GLU A 204 -3.48 -18.91 -5.42
N LEU A 205 -2.44 -18.57 -4.64
CA LEU A 205 -2.33 -17.29 -3.94
C LEU A 205 -1.59 -16.25 -4.77
N ASN A 206 -1.99 -15.00 -4.65
CA ASN A 206 -1.28 -13.86 -5.19
C ASN A 206 -0.43 -13.24 -4.07
N PHE A 207 0.88 -13.23 -4.23
CA PHE A 207 1.82 -12.62 -3.28
C PHE A 207 2.14 -11.20 -3.72
N ILE A 208 1.55 -10.22 -3.07
CA ILE A 208 1.75 -8.80 -3.34
C ILE A 208 2.83 -8.29 -2.40
N VAL A 209 4.00 -7.99 -2.96
CA VAL A 209 5.16 -7.55 -2.20
C VAL A 209 5.15 -6.04 -2.11
N ASP A 210 4.75 -5.53 -0.95
CA ASP A 210 4.76 -4.10 -0.70
C ASP A 210 6.20 -3.57 -0.66
N HIS A 211 6.38 -2.38 -1.22
CA HIS A 211 7.67 -1.68 -1.30
C HIS A 211 8.66 -2.34 -2.26
N VAL A 212 8.18 -3.25 -3.13
CA VAL A 212 8.98 -3.98 -4.14
C VAL A 212 10.28 -4.59 -3.58
N GLY A 213 10.25 -4.97 -2.31
CA GLY A 213 11.40 -5.56 -1.63
C GLY A 213 12.57 -4.61 -1.35
N LEU A 214 12.43 -3.28 -1.53
CA LEU A 214 13.53 -2.33 -1.34
C LEU A 214 14.17 -2.45 0.06
N PRO A 215 15.50 -2.37 0.17
CA PRO A 215 16.46 -2.08 -0.91
C PRO A 215 16.93 -3.31 -1.73
N ARG A 216 16.31 -4.48 -1.57
CA ARG A 216 16.66 -5.75 -2.24
C ARG A 216 15.87 -5.94 -3.54
N LEU A 217 15.85 -4.92 -4.39
CA LEU A 217 15.08 -4.92 -5.64
C LEU A 217 15.49 -6.08 -6.57
N ASP A 218 16.78 -6.37 -6.66
CA ASP A 218 17.29 -7.45 -7.53
C ASP A 218 16.80 -8.83 -7.08
N ASP A 219 16.83 -9.09 -5.76
CA ASP A 219 16.30 -10.32 -5.17
C ASP A 219 14.79 -10.45 -5.48
N PHE A 220 14.03 -9.36 -5.32
CA PHE A 220 12.61 -9.31 -5.66
C PHE A 220 12.39 -9.60 -7.15
N CYS A 221 13.08 -8.90 -8.03
CA CYS A 221 12.92 -9.03 -9.48
C CYS A 221 13.23 -10.45 -9.96
N TRP A 222 14.33 -11.03 -9.48
CA TRP A 222 14.74 -12.40 -9.83
C TRP A 222 13.74 -13.44 -9.36
N MET A 223 13.23 -13.31 -8.13
CA MET A 223 12.19 -14.18 -7.59
C MET A 223 10.88 -14.05 -8.37
N ALA A 224 10.41 -12.83 -8.61
CA ALA A 224 9.15 -12.55 -9.29
C ALA A 224 9.19 -12.95 -10.78
N ALA A 225 10.37 -12.94 -11.42
CA ALA A 225 10.53 -13.46 -12.78
C ALA A 225 10.25 -14.96 -12.88
N ARG A 226 10.54 -15.75 -11.82
CA ARG A 226 10.29 -17.19 -11.74
C ARG A 226 8.85 -17.53 -11.32
N CYS A 227 8.26 -16.71 -10.46
CA CYS A 227 6.97 -16.97 -9.84
C CYS A 227 5.91 -15.99 -10.38
N PRO A 228 5.03 -16.44 -11.29
CA PRO A 228 4.07 -15.55 -11.97
C PRO A 228 2.99 -14.99 -11.04
N ASN A 229 2.80 -15.56 -9.86
CA ASN A 229 1.88 -15.13 -8.82
C ASN A 229 2.48 -14.12 -7.82
N ILE A 230 3.69 -13.59 -8.09
CA ILE A 230 4.31 -12.50 -7.34
C ILE A 230 4.08 -11.16 -8.06
N TYR A 231 3.62 -10.18 -7.32
CA TYR A 231 3.31 -8.82 -7.76
C TYR A 231 4.10 -7.81 -6.92
N GLY A 232 4.53 -6.70 -7.52
CA GLY A 232 5.24 -5.63 -6.83
C GLY A 232 4.34 -4.42 -6.57
N SER A 233 4.15 -4.03 -5.32
CA SER A 233 3.45 -2.81 -4.94
C SER A 233 4.44 -1.66 -4.74
N LEU A 234 4.14 -0.52 -5.38
CA LEU A 234 4.98 0.69 -5.36
C LEU A 234 4.88 1.50 -4.06
N ALA A 235 4.04 1.10 -3.11
CA ALA A 235 3.97 1.78 -1.81
C ALA A 235 5.39 2.02 -1.25
N VAL A 236 5.64 3.16 -0.64
CA VAL A 236 6.97 3.68 -0.27
C VAL A 236 7.89 3.97 -1.46
N ALA A 237 8.05 3.02 -2.40
CA ALA A 237 8.91 3.24 -3.56
C ALA A 237 8.49 4.49 -4.34
N LEU A 238 7.18 4.73 -4.41
CA LEU A 238 6.59 5.88 -5.09
C LEU A 238 6.98 7.23 -4.45
N ALA A 239 7.23 7.26 -3.14
CA ALA A 239 7.65 8.49 -2.46
C ALA A 239 9.01 9.04 -2.98
N PHE A 240 9.83 8.19 -3.58
CA PHE A 240 11.10 8.62 -4.19
C PHE A 240 10.92 9.38 -5.51
N ILE A 241 9.74 9.34 -6.13
CA ILE A 241 9.50 9.96 -7.44
C ILE A 241 9.81 11.47 -7.42
N HIS A 242 9.49 12.14 -6.30
CA HIS A 242 9.69 13.57 -6.13
C HIS A 242 11.15 13.95 -5.82
N ASN A 243 11.75 13.33 -4.80
CA ASN A 243 13.05 13.76 -4.28
C ASN A 243 14.25 12.97 -4.82
N GLN A 244 14.01 11.79 -5.39
CA GLN A 244 15.03 10.95 -6.04
C GLN A 244 14.52 10.37 -7.36
N PRO A 245 14.13 11.21 -8.34
CA PRO A 245 13.44 10.74 -9.56
C PRO A 245 14.26 9.74 -10.37
N ARG A 246 15.59 9.90 -10.40
CA ARG A 246 16.45 8.93 -11.09
C ARG A 246 16.47 7.56 -10.42
N PHE A 247 16.48 7.52 -9.09
CA PHE A 247 16.38 6.26 -8.35
C PHE A 247 15.06 5.57 -8.65
N PHE A 248 13.93 6.30 -8.58
CA PHE A 248 12.63 5.75 -8.88
C PHE A 248 12.51 5.28 -10.35
N ALA A 249 13.08 6.03 -11.29
CA ALA A 249 13.13 5.61 -12.69
C ALA A 249 13.88 4.29 -12.90
N ASN A 250 14.99 4.07 -12.19
CA ASN A 250 15.72 2.80 -12.21
C ASN A 250 14.85 1.66 -11.62
N VAL A 251 14.14 1.91 -10.52
CA VAL A 251 13.21 0.93 -9.96
C VAL A 251 12.16 0.54 -10.99
N MET A 252 11.52 1.51 -11.64
CA MET A 252 10.49 1.26 -12.65
C MET A 252 11.03 0.52 -13.87
N ALA A 253 12.21 0.88 -14.37
CA ALA A 253 12.83 0.20 -15.51
C ALA A 253 13.12 -1.28 -15.21
N ASN A 254 13.67 -1.58 -14.01
CA ASN A 254 13.86 -2.95 -13.55
C ASN A 254 12.54 -3.73 -13.46
N LEU A 255 11.52 -3.16 -12.82
CA LEU A 255 10.22 -3.82 -12.69
C LEU A 255 9.58 -4.10 -14.05
N LEU A 256 9.60 -3.13 -14.96
CA LEU A 256 9.05 -3.31 -16.32
C LEU A 256 9.80 -4.39 -17.10
N PHE A 257 11.12 -4.47 -16.95
CA PHE A 257 11.95 -5.48 -17.60
C PHE A 257 11.67 -6.90 -17.05
N TRP A 258 11.69 -7.07 -15.72
CA TRP A 258 11.62 -8.39 -15.10
C TRP A 258 10.21 -8.97 -15.00
N ILE A 259 9.21 -8.13 -14.71
CA ILE A 259 7.85 -8.61 -14.42
C ILE A 259 6.77 -8.01 -15.33
N GLY A 260 7.14 -7.02 -16.13
CA GLY A 260 6.21 -6.32 -17.03
C GLY A 260 5.15 -5.48 -16.30
N PRO A 261 4.42 -4.65 -17.04
CA PRO A 261 3.47 -3.71 -16.45
C PRO A 261 2.26 -4.38 -15.77
N ASP A 262 1.94 -5.62 -16.13
CA ASP A 262 0.74 -6.34 -15.64
C ASP A 262 0.87 -6.86 -14.20
N ARG A 263 2.07 -6.80 -13.61
CA ARG A 263 2.35 -7.26 -12.24
C ARG A 263 2.89 -6.15 -11.32
N ILE A 264 2.86 -4.91 -11.76
CA ILE A 264 3.19 -3.73 -10.95
C ILE A 264 1.88 -3.13 -10.44
N ILE A 265 1.83 -2.76 -9.16
CA ILE A 265 0.63 -2.28 -8.47
C ILE A 265 0.94 -0.93 -7.83
N TYR A 266 0.04 0.05 -8.05
CA TYR A 266 0.10 1.36 -7.42
C TYR A 266 -0.34 1.29 -5.97
N GLY A 267 0.37 1.99 -5.10
CA GLY A 267 0.05 2.17 -3.69
C GLY A 267 0.82 3.37 -3.13
N THR A 268 0.19 4.17 -2.28
CA THR A 268 0.77 5.43 -1.78
C THR A 268 1.40 5.34 -0.40
N ASP A 269 1.03 4.32 0.37
CA ASP A 269 1.33 4.23 1.81
C ASP A 269 0.71 5.41 2.61
N PHE A 270 -0.43 5.94 2.11
CA PHE A 270 -1.21 6.95 2.82
C PHE A 270 -1.66 6.41 4.20
N PRO A 271 -1.59 7.22 5.26
CA PRO A 271 -1.32 8.65 5.34
C PRO A 271 0.15 9.05 5.59
N ILE A 272 1.14 8.15 5.40
CA ILE A 272 2.54 8.61 5.50
C ILE A 272 2.79 9.70 4.46
N TRP A 273 2.30 9.51 3.23
CA TRP A 273 2.38 10.52 2.17
C TRP A 273 1.02 10.71 1.51
N HIS A 274 0.74 11.95 1.12
CA HIS A 274 -0.55 12.28 0.51
C HIS A 274 -0.66 11.72 -0.91
N PRO A 275 -1.79 11.05 -1.28
CA PRO A 275 -1.93 10.37 -2.56
C PRO A 275 -1.93 11.32 -3.77
N HIS A 276 -2.41 12.55 -3.61
CA HIS A 276 -2.55 13.50 -4.71
C HIS A 276 -1.24 13.76 -5.46
N TRP A 277 -0.19 14.19 -4.76
CA TRP A 277 1.08 14.52 -5.42
C TRP A 277 1.77 13.27 -5.97
N GLN A 278 1.64 12.13 -5.29
CA GLN A 278 2.20 10.86 -5.77
C GLN A 278 1.55 10.42 -7.07
N LEU A 279 0.23 10.55 -7.18
CA LEU A 279 -0.51 10.22 -8.39
C LEU A 279 -0.16 11.16 -9.53
N ASP A 280 -0.09 12.46 -9.27
CA ASP A 280 0.26 13.47 -10.27
C ASP A 280 1.65 13.24 -10.84
N ASP A 281 2.64 13.08 -9.98
CA ASP A 281 4.03 12.83 -10.37
C ASP A 281 4.15 11.51 -11.16
N PHE A 282 3.45 10.44 -10.72
CA PHE A 282 3.46 9.16 -11.43
C PHE A 282 2.81 9.25 -12.82
N MET A 283 1.67 9.92 -12.92
CA MET A 283 1.00 10.09 -14.22
C MET A 283 1.78 10.97 -15.18
N ALA A 284 2.52 11.95 -14.66
CA ALA A 284 3.40 12.82 -15.45
C ALA A 284 4.75 12.19 -15.82
N MET A 285 5.20 11.18 -15.04
CA MET A 285 6.52 10.57 -15.22
C MET A 285 6.70 9.96 -16.60
N GLU A 286 7.89 10.18 -17.18
CA GLU A 286 8.42 9.42 -18.32
C GLU A 286 9.74 8.76 -17.91
N LEU A 287 10.00 7.57 -18.46
CA LEU A 287 11.31 6.96 -18.26
C LEU A 287 12.37 7.75 -19.04
N PRO A 288 13.56 8.01 -18.45
CA PRO A 288 14.70 8.53 -19.17
C PRO A 288 15.08 7.68 -20.39
N ASP A 289 15.45 8.30 -21.49
CA ASP A 289 15.74 7.62 -22.75
C ASP A 289 16.86 6.59 -22.65
N ASP A 290 17.87 6.87 -21.83
CA ASP A 290 18.97 5.93 -21.56
C ASP A 290 18.46 4.62 -20.90
N LEU A 291 17.49 4.71 -19.97
CA LEU A 291 16.88 3.55 -19.37
C LEU A 291 15.94 2.79 -20.32
N LYS A 292 15.19 3.52 -21.17
CA LYS A 292 14.39 2.89 -22.23
C LYS A 292 15.27 2.09 -23.17
N GLU A 293 16.42 2.64 -23.53
CA GLU A 293 17.37 1.97 -24.42
C GLU A 293 18.07 0.79 -23.74
N GLU A 294 18.53 0.95 -22.50
CA GLU A 294 19.24 -0.09 -21.75
C GLU A 294 18.34 -1.31 -21.51
N TYR A 295 17.14 -1.09 -20.94
CA TYR A 295 16.22 -2.16 -20.54
C TYR A 295 15.26 -2.61 -21.65
N LYS A 296 15.17 -1.87 -22.78
CA LYS A 296 14.20 -2.12 -23.87
C LYS A 296 12.76 -2.10 -23.40
N VAL A 297 12.41 -1.18 -22.51
CA VAL A 297 11.09 -0.99 -21.92
C VAL A 297 10.65 0.46 -21.98
N ASP A 298 9.33 0.69 -21.85
CA ASP A 298 8.78 2.04 -21.68
C ASP A 298 7.60 2.04 -20.73
N LEU A 299 7.40 3.16 -20.03
CA LEU A 299 6.24 3.41 -19.16
C LEU A 299 5.16 4.14 -19.97
N THR A 300 4.44 3.39 -20.79
CA THR A 300 3.41 3.92 -21.67
C THR A 300 2.15 4.37 -20.90
N PRO A 301 1.27 5.21 -21.47
CA PRO A 301 -0.02 5.54 -20.87
C PRO A 301 -0.86 4.29 -20.54
N GLU A 302 -0.86 3.27 -21.41
CA GLU A 302 -1.54 2.00 -21.15
C GLU A 302 -0.97 1.29 -19.93
N SER A 303 0.37 1.23 -19.81
CA SER A 303 1.03 0.66 -18.64
C SER A 303 0.66 1.40 -17.36
N LYS A 304 0.60 2.73 -17.38
CA LYS A 304 0.17 3.53 -16.24
C LYS A 304 -1.27 3.22 -15.81
N HIS A 305 -2.20 3.09 -16.75
CA HIS A 305 -3.59 2.73 -16.45
C HIS A 305 -3.69 1.34 -15.79
N LYS A 306 -2.92 0.36 -16.28
CA LYS A 306 -2.84 -0.96 -15.66
C LYS A 306 -2.30 -0.88 -14.23
N ILE A 307 -1.20 -0.17 -14.02
CA ILE A 307 -0.51 -0.04 -12.73
C ILE A 307 -1.39 0.68 -11.70
N VAL A 308 -2.00 1.81 -12.08
CA VAL A 308 -2.73 2.69 -11.15
C VAL A 308 -4.03 2.06 -10.64
N GLY A 309 -4.67 1.15 -11.41
CA GLY A 309 -5.92 0.54 -10.96
C GLY A 309 -6.24 -0.80 -11.58
N GLY A 310 -5.93 -1.00 -12.87
CA GLY A 310 -6.34 -2.20 -13.61
C GLY A 310 -5.83 -3.50 -13.02
N ASN A 311 -4.56 -3.57 -12.65
CA ASN A 311 -3.94 -4.80 -12.15
C ASN A 311 -4.54 -5.25 -10.82
N ILE A 312 -4.64 -4.35 -9.87
CA ILE A 312 -5.18 -4.68 -8.54
C ILE A 312 -6.69 -4.91 -8.60
N ALA A 313 -7.43 -4.20 -9.48
CA ALA A 313 -8.84 -4.46 -9.73
C ALA A 313 -9.06 -5.90 -10.24
N ARG A 314 -8.23 -6.36 -11.16
CA ARG A 314 -8.25 -7.74 -11.67
C ARG A 314 -8.00 -8.76 -10.55
N LEU A 315 -7.02 -8.54 -9.67
CA LEU A 315 -6.71 -9.45 -8.57
C LEU A 315 -7.85 -9.56 -7.55
N TYR A 316 -8.58 -8.48 -7.32
CA TYR A 316 -9.73 -8.45 -6.41
C TYR A 316 -11.08 -8.73 -7.08
N GLY A 317 -11.09 -9.02 -8.39
CA GLY A 317 -12.32 -9.28 -9.14
C GLY A 317 -13.26 -8.07 -9.15
N ILE A 318 -12.70 -6.86 -9.22
CA ILE A 318 -13.47 -5.62 -9.25
C ILE A 318 -13.88 -5.33 -10.69
N ASP A 319 -15.18 -5.22 -10.90
CA ASP A 319 -15.75 -4.66 -12.11
C ASP A 319 -15.64 -3.13 -12.04
N ILE A 320 -14.71 -2.58 -12.82
CA ILE A 320 -14.39 -1.14 -12.80
C ILE A 320 -15.61 -0.30 -13.22
N GLU A 321 -16.32 -0.67 -14.29
CA GLU A 321 -17.46 0.11 -14.79
C GLU A 321 -18.59 0.14 -13.76
N ARG A 322 -18.90 -1.03 -13.19
CA ARG A 322 -19.90 -1.13 -12.14
C ARG A 322 -19.50 -0.33 -10.90
N THR A 323 -18.25 -0.41 -10.49
CA THR A 323 -17.73 0.33 -9.32
C THR A 323 -17.83 1.83 -9.57
N LEU A 324 -17.41 2.31 -10.73
CA LEU A 324 -17.50 3.73 -11.09
C LEU A 324 -18.96 4.22 -11.06
N THR A 325 -19.90 3.44 -11.58
CA THR A 325 -21.34 3.77 -11.54
C THR A 325 -21.86 3.85 -10.09
N GLN A 326 -21.37 2.98 -9.19
CA GLN A 326 -21.77 3.01 -7.78
C GLN A 326 -21.27 4.23 -7.01
N ILE A 327 -20.13 4.80 -7.43
CA ILE A 327 -19.49 5.92 -6.72
C ILE A 327 -19.64 7.28 -7.41
N GLU A 328 -20.21 7.36 -8.60
CA GLU A 328 -20.26 8.58 -9.43
C GLU A 328 -21.00 9.77 -8.77
N ASP A 329 -21.97 9.46 -7.91
CA ASP A 329 -22.82 10.44 -7.21
C ASP A 329 -22.89 10.21 -5.69
N ASP A 330 -21.94 9.44 -5.12
CA ASP A 330 -21.85 9.28 -3.67
C ASP A 330 -21.43 10.60 -2.97
N GLU A 331 -21.47 10.61 -1.64
CA GLU A 331 -21.14 11.79 -0.86
C GLU A 331 -19.73 12.33 -1.16
N PHE A 332 -18.77 11.45 -1.42
CA PHE A 332 -17.37 11.84 -1.68
C PHE A 332 -17.22 12.42 -3.08
N ALA A 333 -17.90 11.89 -4.07
CA ALA A 333 -17.95 12.46 -5.42
C ALA A 333 -18.56 13.85 -5.43
N GLN A 334 -19.65 14.07 -4.66
CA GLN A 334 -20.28 15.38 -4.53
C GLN A 334 -19.36 16.38 -3.83
N ARG A 335 -18.72 15.98 -2.72
CA ARG A 335 -17.75 16.81 -1.98
C ARG A 335 -16.54 17.14 -2.86
N ARG A 336 -16.06 16.19 -3.65
CA ARG A 336 -14.96 16.40 -4.59
C ARG A 336 -15.34 17.41 -5.68
N LYS A 337 -16.53 17.31 -6.29
CA LYS A 337 -17.04 18.30 -7.25
C LYS A 337 -17.02 19.71 -6.64
N ALA A 338 -17.50 19.85 -5.40
CA ALA A 338 -17.48 21.13 -4.67
C ALA A 338 -16.06 21.62 -4.37
N TYR A 339 -15.17 20.72 -3.92
CA TYR A 339 -13.77 21.02 -3.66
C TYR A 339 -13.07 21.55 -4.92
N LEU A 340 -13.17 20.85 -6.04
CA LEU A 340 -12.56 21.26 -7.30
C LEU A 340 -13.09 22.61 -7.79
N ALA A 341 -14.39 22.88 -7.62
CA ALA A 341 -14.99 24.15 -7.97
C ALA A 341 -14.50 25.32 -7.09
N SER A 342 -14.02 25.04 -5.88
CA SER A 342 -13.48 26.04 -4.94
C SER A 342 -11.98 26.35 -5.16
N GLN A 343 -11.27 25.49 -5.93
CA GLN A 343 -9.87 25.71 -6.21
C GLN A 343 -9.72 26.86 -7.23
N PRO A 344 -8.70 27.74 -7.08
CA PRO A 344 -8.39 28.73 -8.10
C PRO A 344 -8.11 28.01 -9.42
N ALA A 345 -8.62 28.55 -10.52
CA ALA A 345 -8.31 28.03 -11.85
C ALA A 345 -6.78 27.95 -11.99
N THR A 346 -6.22 26.74 -11.92
CA THR A 346 -4.84 26.51 -12.27
C THR A 346 -4.72 26.89 -13.74
N GLU A 347 -3.84 27.86 -14.04
CA GLU A 347 -3.44 28.16 -15.41
C GLU A 347 -2.97 26.83 -16.03
N THR A 348 -3.84 26.25 -16.85
CA THR A 348 -3.45 25.12 -17.70
C THR A 348 -2.48 25.67 -18.72
N GLY A 349 -1.20 25.53 -18.49
CA GLY A 349 -0.24 25.92 -19.49
C GLY A 349 1.19 25.98 -19.02
N VAL A 350 1.95 25.16 -19.67
CA VAL A 350 3.40 25.25 -19.89
C VAL A 350 4.27 24.64 -18.81
N ALA A 351 4.68 23.41 -19.13
CA ALA A 351 5.89 22.81 -18.63
C ALA A 351 7.05 23.83 -18.67
N GLY A 352 7.42 24.32 -17.49
CA GLY A 352 8.66 25.06 -17.33
C GLY A 352 9.82 24.09 -17.55
N THR A 353 10.47 24.22 -18.68
CA THR A 353 11.79 23.65 -18.93
C THR A 353 12.74 24.07 -17.82
N VAL A 354 13.01 23.17 -16.90
CA VAL A 354 14.12 23.31 -15.96
C VAL A 354 15.38 22.98 -16.74
N SER A 355 16.05 24.02 -17.23
CA SER A 355 17.41 23.94 -17.74
C SER A 355 18.39 23.92 -16.55
N ARG A 356 19.22 22.88 -16.54
CA ARG A 356 20.46 22.61 -15.81
C ARG A 356 20.35 21.99 -14.44
#